data_065abbeec2b47dafa9f16ca100537497
#
_entry.id   065abbeec2b47dafa9f16ca100537497
#
_cell.length_a   1.000
_cell.length_b   1.000
_cell.length_c   1.000
_cell.angle_alpha   90.00
_cell.angle_beta   90.00
_cell.angle_gamma   90.00
#
_symmetry.space_group_name_H-M   'P 1'
#
loop_
_entity.id
_entity.type
_entity.pdbx_description
1 polymer ?
#
loop_
_entity_poly.entity_id
_entity_poly.type
_entity_poly.pdbx_seq_one_letter_code
_entity_poly.pdbx_strand_id
1 'polypeptide(L)'
;MAEHRIYGMAFSKVYPLYIQKAEKKDRTKAEVDQCIRWLTGYTAAKLAKQIKNDVDFKTFFAEAPAINPNVALIKGKVCGVQVEDIEDPLMRNIRYLDKLIDELAKGRAMEKILRE
;
A
#
# COMPACT_ATOMS: atom_id res chain seq x y z
N MET A 1 0.00 24.90 2.24
CA MET A 1 -0.60 23.88 3.11
C MET A 1 0.46 22.90 3.60
N ALA A 2 0.40 22.56 4.86
CA ALA A 2 1.31 21.56 5.40
C ALA A 2 0.96 20.19 4.83
N GLU A 3 1.97 19.45 4.41
CA GLU A 3 1.78 18.08 3.96
C GLU A 3 1.44 17.18 5.16
N HIS A 4 0.70 16.11 4.90
CA HIS A 4 0.41 15.14 5.95
C HIS A 4 1.72 14.51 6.42
N ARG A 5 1.83 14.31 7.75
CA ARG A 5 3.04 13.77 8.38
C ARG A 5 3.54 12.49 7.72
N ILE A 6 2.63 11.61 7.28
CA ILE A 6 3.00 10.32 6.71
C ILE A 6 3.81 10.46 5.42
N TYR A 7 3.66 11.57 4.70
CA TYR A 7 4.38 11.78 3.43
C TYR A 7 5.90 11.76 3.63
N GLY A 8 6.37 12.29 4.74
CA GLY A 8 7.80 12.33 5.05
C GLY A 8 8.30 11.12 5.84
N MET A 9 7.43 10.18 6.19
CA MET A 9 7.85 8.98 6.90
C MET A 9 8.50 7.99 5.96
N ALA A 10 9.59 7.35 6.39
CA ALA A 10 10.23 6.31 5.61
C ALA A 10 9.27 5.13 5.43
N PHE A 11 9.12 4.67 4.19
CA PHE A 11 8.29 3.50 3.90
C PHE A 11 8.78 2.28 4.69
N SER A 12 10.11 2.17 4.86
CA SER A 12 10.73 1.06 5.60
C SER A 12 10.29 0.99 7.06
N LYS A 13 9.82 2.10 7.64
CA LYS A 13 9.31 2.10 9.02
C LYS A 13 7.90 1.55 9.13
N VAL A 14 7.11 1.70 8.09
CA VAL A 14 5.71 1.25 8.07
C VAL A 14 5.58 -0.16 7.49
N TYR A 15 6.45 -0.51 6.56
CA TYR A 15 6.43 -1.82 5.91
C TYR A 15 6.39 -2.99 6.91
N PRO A 16 7.22 -3.02 7.98
CA PRO A 16 7.13 -4.10 8.97
C PRO A 16 5.78 -4.17 9.67
N LEU A 17 5.12 -3.02 9.84
CA LEU A 17 3.79 -2.98 10.47
C LEU A 17 2.74 -3.65 9.60
N TYR A 18 2.82 -3.49 8.29
CA TYR A 18 1.95 -4.20 7.35
C TYR A 18 2.15 -5.70 7.46
N ILE A 19 3.42 -6.13 7.53
CA ILE A 19 3.76 -7.54 7.66
C ILE A 19 3.20 -8.10 8.98
N GLN A 20 3.38 -7.38 10.08
CA GLN A 20 2.88 -7.80 11.39
C GLN A 20 1.36 -7.93 11.39
N LYS A 21 0.68 -6.98 10.78
CA LYS A 21 -0.79 -6.99 10.69
C LYS A 21 -1.27 -8.23 9.94
N ALA A 22 -0.60 -8.58 8.85
CA ALA A 22 -0.94 -9.75 8.05
C ALA A 22 -0.62 -11.04 8.80
N GLU A 23 0.54 -11.12 9.42
CA GLU A 23 0.97 -12.34 10.12
C GLU A 23 0.09 -12.67 11.32
N LYS A 24 -0.45 -11.65 11.99
CA LYS A 24 -1.40 -11.87 13.09
C LYS A 24 -2.67 -12.57 12.64
N LYS A 25 -2.94 -12.55 11.33
CA LYS A 25 -4.14 -13.16 10.73
C LYS A 25 -3.75 -14.33 9.82
N ASP A 26 -2.59 -14.92 10.06
CA ASP A 26 -2.09 -16.08 9.31
C ASP A 26 -1.85 -15.81 7.83
N ARG A 27 -1.60 -14.55 7.47
CA ARG A 27 -1.19 -14.19 6.11
C ARG A 27 0.33 -14.01 6.09
N THR A 28 0.92 -13.98 4.90
CA THR A 28 2.37 -14.02 4.75
C THR A 28 2.95 -12.70 4.25
N LYS A 29 4.26 -12.51 4.50
CA LYS A 29 5.02 -11.40 3.93
C LYS A 29 4.94 -11.40 2.40
N ALA A 30 4.98 -12.59 1.77
CA ALA A 30 4.87 -12.71 0.31
C ALA A 30 3.55 -12.13 -0.19
N GLU A 31 2.46 -12.33 0.54
CA GLU A 31 1.17 -11.77 0.18
C GLU A 31 1.14 -10.26 0.34
N VAL A 32 1.77 -9.72 1.39
CA VAL A 32 1.92 -8.28 1.59
C VAL A 32 2.70 -7.66 0.42
N ASP A 33 3.82 -8.27 0.06
CA ASP A 33 4.65 -7.81 -1.04
C ASP A 33 3.89 -7.84 -2.37
N GLN A 34 3.08 -8.86 -2.57
CA GLN A 34 2.26 -8.99 -3.78
C GLN A 34 1.26 -7.85 -3.89
N CYS A 35 0.62 -7.48 -2.78
CA CYS A 35 -0.30 -6.33 -2.75
C CYS A 35 0.43 -5.02 -3.11
N ILE A 36 1.59 -4.80 -2.52
CA ILE A 36 2.39 -3.60 -2.76
C ILE A 36 2.81 -3.53 -4.24
N ARG A 37 3.30 -4.64 -4.78
CA ARG A 37 3.77 -4.70 -6.16
C ARG A 37 2.62 -4.53 -7.16
N TRP A 38 1.48 -5.11 -6.86
CA TRP A 38 0.28 -4.92 -7.69
C TRP A 38 -0.09 -3.45 -7.78
N LEU A 39 -0.08 -2.76 -6.63
CA LEU A 39 -0.46 -1.35 -6.57
C LEU A 39 0.52 -0.44 -7.31
N THR A 40 1.82 -0.70 -7.17
CA THR A 40 2.87 0.24 -7.56
C THR A 40 3.60 -0.12 -8.85
N GLY A 41 3.54 -1.37 -9.27
CA GLY A 41 4.30 -1.84 -10.43
C GLY A 41 5.76 -2.13 -10.14
N TYR A 42 6.22 -2.01 -8.89
CA TYR A 42 7.60 -2.36 -8.55
C TYR A 42 7.87 -3.85 -8.76
N THR A 43 9.06 -4.17 -9.27
CA THR A 43 9.56 -5.54 -9.23
C THR A 43 10.01 -5.84 -7.81
N ALA A 44 10.20 -7.12 -7.49
CA ALA A 44 10.68 -7.51 -6.16
C ALA A 44 12.02 -6.84 -5.83
N ALA A 45 12.93 -6.78 -6.80
CA ALA A 45 14.25 -6.16 -6.62
C ALA A 45 14.14 -4.66 -6.38
N LYS A 46 13.29 -3.97 -7.15
CA LYS A 46 13.12 -2.52 -7.01
C LYS A 46 12.41 -2.16 -5.71
N LEU A 47 11.45 -2.96 -5.30
CA LEU A 47 10.78 -2.76 -4.00
C LEU A 47 11.78 -2.90 -2.86
N ALA A 48 12.62 -3.93 -2.89
CA ALA A 48 13.65 -4.14 -1.88
C ALA A 48 14.63 -2.97 -1.83
N LYS A 49 14.98 -2.40 -2.98
CA LYS A 49 15.87 -1.26 -3.06
C LYS A 49 15.26 -0.02 -2.43
N GLN A 50 13.98 0.24 -2.67
CA GLN A 50 13.26 1.37 -2.06
C GLN A 50 13.25 1.25 -0.54
N ILE A 51 13.01 0.05 -0.03
CA ILE A 51 13.02 -0.21 1.40
C ILE A 51 14.41 0.01 1.98
N LYS A 52 15.43 -0.52 1.32
CA LYS A 52 16.83 -0.40 1.76
C LYS A 52 17.28 1.07 1.81
N ASN A 53 16.80 1.89 0.88
CA ASN A 53 17.18 3.29 0.77
C ASN A 53 16.35 4.21 1.68
N ASP A 54 15.44 3.65 2.48
CA ASP A 54 14.60 4.40 3.43
C ASP A 54 13.86 5.59 2.81
N VAL A 55 13.40 5.44 1.57
CA VAL A 55 12.66 6.51 0.90
C VAL A 55 11.34 6.80 1.65
N ASP A 56 10.91 8.06 1.64
CA ASP A 56 9.63 8.40 2.26
C ASP A 56 8.46 8.00 1.36
N PHE A 57 7.25 8.07 1.89
CA PHE A 57 6.05 7.71 1.14
C PHE A 57 5.88 8.52 -0.14
N LYS A 58 6.20 9.82 -0.06
CA LYS A 58 6.11 10.70 -1.21
C LYS A 58 7.01 10.22 -2.35
N THR A 59 8.26 9.93 -2.03
CA THR A 59 9.24 9.42 -3.00
C THR A 59 8.85 8.03 -3.49
N PHE A 60 8.42 7.18 -2.58
CA PHE A 60 8.03 5.80 -2.90
C PHE A 60 6.96 5.77 -3.99
N PHE A 61 5.91 6.58 -3.85
CA PHE A 61 4.84 6.62 -4.84
C PHE A 61 5.22 7.44 -6.07
N ALA A 62 6.07 8.47 -5.92
CA ALA A 62 6.54 9.25 -7.05
C ALA A 62 7.41 8.42 -8.01
N GLU A 63 8.17 7.47 -7.46
CA GLU A 63 9.07 6.61 -8.24
C GLU A 63 8.41 5.29 -8.66
N ALA A 64 7.18 5.05 -8.23
CA ALA A 64 6.47 3.83 -8.61
C ALA A 64 6.35 3.76 -10.14
N PRO A 65 6.72 2.62 -10.75
CA PRO A 65 6.72 2.52 -12.22
C PRO A 65 5.35 2.77 -12.85
N ALA A 66 4.29 2.24 -12.24
CA ALA A 66 2.94 2.46 -12.74
C ALA A 66 1.93 2.07 -11.68
N ILE A 67 1.15 3.04 -11.23
CA ILE A 67 0.01 2.73 -10.34
C ILE A 67 -1.01 1.94 -11.16
N ASN A 68 -1.46 0.83 -10.60
CA ASN A 68 -2.38 -0.06 -11.30
C ASN A 68 -3.70 0.69 -11.59
N PRO A 69 -4.15 0.72 -12.85
CA PRO A 69 -5.39 1.44 -13.18
C PRO A 69 -6.62 0.86 -12.49
N ASN A 70 -6.57 -0.39 -12.07
CA ASN A 70 -7.70 -1.03 -11.37
C ASN A 70 -7.84 -0.58 -9.91
N VAL A 71 -7.00 0.36 -9.43
CA VAL A 71 -7.19 0.96 -8.10
C VAL A 71 -8.55 1.63 -7.99
N ALA A 72 -9.13 2.05 -9.10
CA ALA A 72 -10.48 2.64 -9.11
C ALA A 72 -11.53 1.65 -8.58
N LEU A 73 -11.26 0.37 -8.59
CA LEU A 73 -12.15 -0.66 -8.06
C LEU A 73 -11.99 -0.85 -6.53
N ILE A 74 -10.98 -0.22 -5.93
CA ILE A 74 -10.78 -0.26 -4.48
C ILE A 74 -11.74 0.77 -3.87
N LYS A 75 -12.69 0.29 -3.08
CA LYS A 75 -13.73 1.14 -2.48
C LYS A 75 -13.93 0.77 -1.03
N GLY A 76 -14.56 1.67 -0.28
CA GLY A 76 -14.90 1.44 1.10
C GLY A 76 -14.05 2.22 2.08
N LYS A 77 -14.20 1.92 3.35
CA LYS A 77 -13.50 2.65 4.41
C LYS A 77 -12.24 1.96 4.86
N VAL A 78 -11.22 2.74 5.15
CA VAL A 78 -10.02 2.28 5.83
C VAL A 78 -9.57 3.40 6.76
N CYS A 79 -9.23 3.04 7.99
CA CYS A 79 -8.82 4.02 9.01
C CYS A 79 -9.83 5.17 9.17
N GLY A 80 -11.13 4.85 9.04
CA GLY A 80 -12.19 5.83 9.19
C GLY A 80 -12.42 6.74 7.99
N VAL A 81 -11.72 6.51 6.88
CA VAL A 81 -11.80 7.35 5.69
C VAL A 81 -12.32 6.53 4.51
N GLN A 82 -13.24 7.11 3.75
CA GLN A 82 -13.76 6.52 2.52
C GLN A 82 -12.75 6.77 1.39
N VAL A 83 -12.11 5.70 0.85
CA VAL A 83 -11.01 5.88 -0.09
C VAL A 83 -11.41 6.61 -1.37
N GLU A 84 -12.63 6.37 -1.87
CA GLU A 84 -13.11 7.03 -3.09
C GLU A 84 -13.35 8.54 -2.92
N ASP A 85 -13.39 9.03 -1.68
CA ASP A 85 -13.60 10.45 -1.38
C ASP A 85 -12.30 11.23 -1.18
N ILE A 86 -11.16 10.55 -1.24
CA ILE A 86 -9.86 11.21 -1.02
C ILE A 86 -9.43 11.93 -2.28
N GLU A 87 -9.24 13.26 -2.19
CA GLU A 87 -8.89 14.09 -3.34
C GLU A 87 -7.38 14.11 -3.63
N ASP A 88 -6.54 14.12 -2.60
CA ASP A 88 -5.08 14.15 -2.77
C ASP A 88 -4.60 12.80 -3.33
N PRO A 89 -4.00 12.78 -4.54
CA PRO A 89 -3.55 11.53 -5.16
C PRO A 89 -2.56 10.73 -4.31
N LEU A 90 -1.64 11.40 -3.61
CA LEU A 90 -0.66 10.71 -2.78
C LEU A 90 -1.35 10.06 -1.58
N MET A 91 -2.20 10.80 -0.88
CA MET A 91 -2.95 10.25 0.24
C MET A 91 -3.85 9.10 -0.23
N ARG A 92 -4.47 9.25 -1.39
CA ARG A 92 -5.31 8.20 -1.97
C ARG A 92 -4.51 6.92 -2.18
N ASN A 93 -3.30 7.03 -2.75
CA ASN A 93 -2.45 5.87 -2.98
C ASN A 93 -2.05 5.20 -1.66
N ILE A 94 -1.73 5.98 -0.64
CA ILE A 94 -1.40 5.46 0.68
C ILE A 94 -2.60 4.69 1.25
N ARG A 95 -3.79 5.24 1.12
CA ARG A 95 -5.01 4.60 1.64
C ARG A 95 -5.41 3.38 0.82
N TYR A 96 -5.14 3.36 -0.49
CA TYR A 96 -5.32 2.15 -1.29
C TYR A 96 -4.47 1.01 -0.71
N LEU A 97 -3.21 1.30 -0.38
CA LEU A 97 -2.33 0.30 0.20
C LEU A 97 -2.88 -0.17 1.56
N ASP A 98 -3.27 0.77 2.42
CA ASP A 98 -3.87 0.43 3.72
C ASP A 98 -5.08 -0.46 3.54
N LYS A 99 -5.93 -0.18 2.55
CA LYS A 99 -7.14 -0.97 2.29
C LYS A 99 -6.80 -2.38 1.82
N LEU A 100 -5.81 -2.52 0.93
CA LEU A 100 -5.36 -3.84 0.48
C LEU A 100 -4.86 -4.69 1.65
N ILE A 101 -4.05 -4.10 2.52
CA ILE A 101 -3.52 -4.79 3.69
C ILE A 101 -4.64 -5.14 4.68
N ASP A 102 -5.60 -4.23 4.85
CA ASP A 102 -6.76 -4.47 5.70
C ASP A 102 -7.59 -5.66 5.20
N GLU A 103 -7.83 -5.73 3.89
CA GLU A 103 -8.55 -6.85 3.28
C GLU A 103 -7.78 -8.16 3.43
N LEU A 104 -6.46 -8.10 3.29
CA LEU A 104 -5.59 -9.25 3.50
C LEU A 104 -5.72 -9.77 4.93
N ALA A 105 -5.65 -8.86 5.91
CA ALA A 105 -5.77 -9.22 7.32
C ALA A 105 -7.15 -9.77 7.65
N LYS A 106 -8.19 -9.39 6.92
CA LYS A 106 -9.55 -9.89 7.12
C LYS A 106 -9.79 -11.25 6.48
N GLY A 107 -8.77 -11.83 5.85
CA GLY A 107 -8.86 -13.18 5.29
C GLY A 107 -9.40 -13.24 3.88
N ARG A 108 -9.48 -12.11 3.17
CA ARG A 108 -9.97 -12.09 1.81
C ARG A 108 -9.02 -12.82 0.87
N ALA A 109 -9.55 -13.50 -0.14
CA ALA A 109 -8.72 -14.21 -1.12
C ALA A 109 -7.92 -13.22 -1.95
N MET A 110 -6.65 -13.56 -2.27
CA MET A 110 -5.78 -12.69 -3.04
C MET A 110 -6.41 -12.25 -4.37
N GLU A 111 -7.05 -13.15 -5.07
CA GLU A 111 -7.71 -12.86 -6.34
C GLU A 111 -8.80 -11.81 -6.24
N LYS A 112 -9.38 -11.64 -5.04
CA LYS A 112 -10.41 -10.62 -4.78
C LYS A 112 -9.80 -9.32 -4.29
N ILE A 113 -8.66 -9.40 -3.61
CA ILE A 113 -7.91 -8.22 -3.16
C ILE A 113 -7.30 -7.52 -4.37
N LEU A 114 -6.65 -8.30 -5.22
CA LEU A 114 -6.03 -7.80 -6.44
C LEU A 114 -7.08 -7.79 -7.56
N ARG A 115 -7.69 -6.65 -7.74
CA ARG A 115 -8.80 -6.47 -8.67
C ARG A 115 -8.28 -6.42 -10.11
N GLU A 116 -8.29 -7.54 -10.75
CA GLU A 116 -7.79 -7.69 -12.12
C GLU A 116 -8.92 -7.73 -13.14
#